data_0634c6c5956e976236cb6825769dab57
#
_entry.id   0634c6c5956e976236cb6825769dab57
#
_cell.length_a   1.000
_cell.length_b   1.000
_cell.length_c   1.000
_cell.angle_alpha   90.00
_cell.angle_beta   90.00
_cell.angle_gamma   90.00
#
_symmetry.space_group_name_H-M   'P 1'
#
loop_
_entity.id
_entity.type
_entity.pdbx_description
1 polymer ?
#
loop_
_entity_poly.entity_id
_entity_poly.type
_entity_poly.pdbx_seq_one_letter_code
_entity_poly.pdbx_strand_id
1 'polypeptide(L)'
;MITNRYHFEMIDSTNKKAKELAMEGCPDGTLVTADAQTAGVGRRGRSWASEKGAGIYMSMVLRPKIDTDRAHMLTLAAAMAVAVAIKNVGAECNRNASVMIKWPNDIVINKKKICGILTELSLIGREIDFVIVGIGINVNNKGFQEEIADTASSLSLEFGRPVDKELLISEVWKQFAVYYEQFIQTQDLSLFRKEYEERLVNKEERVKVLDPLGEYTGIAKGITNMGELIVDTEGEIKYVSGGEVSVRGIYGYV
;
A
#
# COMPACT_ATOMS: atom_id res chain seq x y z
N MET A 1 -7.98 -17.38 0.46
CA MET A 1 -7.04 -16.52 1.19
C MET A 1 -7.62 -15.97 2.49
N ILE A 2 -8.80 -15.31 2.52
CA ILE A 2 -9.43 -14.92 3.80
C ILE A 2 -9.94 -16.16 4.51
N THR A 3 -9.40 -16.45 5.70
CA THR A 3 -9.80 -17.61 6.53
C THR A 3 -10.78 -17.20 7.62
N ASN A 4 -10.49 -16.07 8.27
CA ASN A 4 -11.34 -15.48 9.31
C ASN A 4 -11.46 -13.97 9.07
N ARG A 5 -12.60 -13.37 9.47
CA ARG A 5 -12.78 -11.92 9.44
C ARG A 5 -13.28 -11.43 10.81
N TYR A 6 -12.58 -10.44 11.35
CA TYR A 6 -12.97 -9.68 12.54
C TYR A 6 -13.31 -8.26 12.12
N HIS A 7 -14.48 -7.78 12.53
CA HIS A 7 -14.92 -6.42 12.27
C HIS A 7 -15.18 -5.66 13.56
N PHE A 8 -14.74 -4.40 13.62
CA PHE A 8 -14.89 -3.52 14.77
C PHE A 8 -15.54 -2.20 14.34
N GLU A 9 -16.51 -1.70 15.09
CA GLU A 9 -17.04 -0.35 14.85
C GLU A 9 -15.96 0.71 15.09
N MET A 10 -15.19 0.56 16.17
CA MET A 10 -14.10 1.46 16.53
C MET A 10 -12.98 0.68 17.23
N ILE A 11 -11.74 0.98 16.86
CA ILE A 11 -10.55 0.38 17.45
C ILE A 11 -9.39 1.40 17.44
N ASP A 12 -8.32 1.16 18.17
CA ASP A 12 -7.13 1.99 18.10
C ASP A 12 -6.43 1.85 16.74
N SER A 13 -6.11 0.62 16.32
CA SER A 13 -5.49 0.34 15.02
C SER A 13 -5.78 -1.09 14.57
N THR A 14 -6.19 -1.25 13.30
CA THR A 14 -6.37 -2.59 12.70
C THR A 14 -5.05 -3.36 12.64
N ASN A 15 -3.91 -2.71 12.40
CA ASN A 15 -2.58 -3.35 12.43
C ASN A 15 -2.25 -3.88 13.82
N LYS A 16 -2.48 -3.06 14.86
CA LYS A 16 -2.22 -3.48 16.24
C LYS A 16 -3.08 -4.68 16.62
N LYS A 17 -4.38 -4.64 16.30
CA LYS A 17 -5.28 -5.77 16.59
C LYS A 17 -4.93 -7.02 15.79
N ALA A 18 -4.55 -6.87 14.52
CA ALA A 18 -4.07 -7.99 13.72
C ALA A 18 -2.80 -8.62 14.31
N LYS A 19 -1.87 -7.79 14.83
CA LYS A 19 -0.68 -8.25 15.53
C LYS A 19 -1.02 -9.01 16.83
N GLU A 20 -1.95 -8.52 17.65
CA GLU A 20 -2.43 -9.20 18.86
C GLU A 20 -2.99 -10.58 18.50
N LEU A 21 -3.91 -10.66 17.53
CA LEU A 21 -4.48 -11.92 17.06
C LEU A 21 -3.41 -12.88 16.48
N ALA A 22 -2.42 -12.34 15.77
CA ALA A 22 -1.31 -13.15 15.24
C ALA A 22 -0.48 -13.79 16.35
N MET A 23 -0.20 -13.02 17.43
CA MET A 23 0.51 -13.53 18.62
C MET A 23 -0.32 -14.55 19.41
N GLU A 24 -1.66 -14.45 19.36
CA GLU A 24 -2.60 -15.43 19.91
C GLU A 24 -2.77 -16.68 19.02
N GLY A 25 -2.07 -16.74 17.86
CA GLY A 25 -2.07 -17.90 16.98
C GLY A 25 -3.22 -17.94 15.97
N CYS A 26 -3.80 -16.81 15.59
CA CYS A 26 -4.82 -16.82 14.53
C CYS A 26 -4.25 -17.37 13.21
N PRO A 27 -5.08 -17.99 12.36
CA PRO A 27 -4.64 -18.59 11.11
C PRO A 27 -4.15 -17.54 10.09
N ASP A 28 -3.30 -17.99 9.15
CA ASP A 28 -2.93 -17.27 7.95
C ASP A 28 -4.17 -16.82 7.18
N GLY A 29 -4.16 -15.59 6.66
CA GLY A 29 -5.30 -14.99 5.97
C GLY A 29 -6.39 -14.44 6.90
N THR A 30 -6.12 -14.27 8.21
CA THR A 30 -7.04 -13.57 9.13
C THR A 30 -7.10 -12.08 8.77
N LEU A 31 -8.30 -11.57 8.52
CA LEU A 31 -8.59 -10.17 8.17
C LEU A 31 -9.22 -9.43 9.34
N VAL A 32 -8.63 -8.30 9.71
CA VAL A 32 -9.20 -7.33 10.66
C VAL A 32 -9.67 -6.10 9.90
N THR A 33 -10.90 -5.68 10.12
CA THR A 33 -11.49 -4.46 9.53
C THR A 33 -12.08 -3.57 10.62
N ALA A 34 -12.13 -2.26 10.39
CA ALA A 34 -12.78 -1.32 11.30
C ALA A 34 -13.51 -0.20 10.55
N ASP A 35 -14.58 0.33 11.16
CA ASP A 35 -15.27 1.52 10.64
C ASP A 35 -14.52 2.81 10.98
N ALA A 36 -13.80 2.82 12.12
CA ALA A 36 -12.96 3.95 12.55
C ALA A 36 -11.72 3.47 13.32
N GLN A 37 -10.66 4.27 13.28
CA GLN A 37 -9.48 4.09 14.12
C GLN A 37 -9.19 5.36 14.92
N THR A 38 -8.86 5.22 16.22
CA THR A 38 -8.49 6.34 17.08
C THR A 38 -6.99 6.65 17.04
N ALA A 39 -6.17 5.67 16.63
CA ALA A 39 -4.71 5.77 16.54
C ALA A 39 -4.20 5.05 15.28
N GLY A 40 -4.81 5.33 14.12
CA GLY A 40 -4.36 4.78 12.83
C GLY A 40 -2.91 5.19 12.54
N VAL A 41 -2.08 4.23 12.11
CA VAL A 41 -0.65 4.41 11.88
C VAL A 41 -0.30 4.25 10.41
N GLY A 42 0.52 5.15 9.90
CA GLY A 42 1.19 5.06 8.61
C GLY A 42 2.71 4.86 8.77
N ARG A 43 3.42 4.75 7.66
CA ARG A 43 4.88 4.59 7.68
C ARG A 43 5.59 5.74 8.43
N ARG A 44 6.70 5.41 9.08
CA ARG A 44 7.55 6.35 9.83
C ARG A 44 6.80 7.07 10.96
N GLY A 45 5.84 6.38 11.60
CA GLY A 45 5.09 6.93 12.74
C GLY A 45 4.09 8.03 12.39
N ARG A 46 3.79 8.26 11.10
CA ARG A 46 2.76 9.24 10.71
C ARG A 46 1.38 8.71 11.09
N SER A 47 0.49 9.60 11.49
CA SER A 47 -0.90 9.26 11.73
C SER A 47 -1.64 9.00 10.40
N TRP A 48 -2.62 8.10 10.44
CA TRP A 48 -3.58 7.88 9.38
C TRP A 48 -4.96 8.30 9.89
N ALA A 49 -5.52 9.38 9.35
CA ALA A 49 -6.84 9.85 9.70
C ALA A 49 -7.91 8.82 9.31
N SER A 50 -8.73 8.39 10.26
CA SER A 50 -9.66 7.27 10.10
C SER A 50 -11.07 7.67 10.51
N GLU A 51 -11.72 8.51 9.69
CA GLU A 51 -13.09 8.97 9.91
C GLU A 51 -14.09 7.82 9.83
N LYS A 52 -15.03 7.77 10.80
CA LYS A 52 -16.04 6.70 10.89
C LYS A 52 -16.86 6.59 9.60
N GLY A 53 -16.86 5.40 9.02
CA GLY A 53 -17.68 5.07 7.86
C GLY A 53 -17.18 5.60 6.51
N ALA A 54 -16.20 6.52 6.49
CA ALA A 54 -15.76 7.19 5.26
C ALA A 54 -14.72 6.39 4.47
N GLY A 55 -13.81 5.71 5.16
CA GLY A 55 -12.72 4.93 4.56
C GLY A 55 -12.86 3.42 4.73
N ILE A 56 -11.89 2.70 4.19
CA ILE A 56 -11.59 1.30 4.51
C ILE A 56 -10.32 1.29 5.33
N TYR A 57 -10.38 0.64 6.49
CA TYR A 57 -9.25 0.41 7.38
C TYR A 57 -9.21 -1.09 7.63
N MET A 58 -8.17 -1.75 7.11
CA MET A 58 -8.07 -3.19 7.18
C MET A 58 -6.63 -3.66 7.29
N SER A 59 -6.44 -4.81 7.95
CA SER A 59 -5.13 -5.44 8.11
C SER A 59 -5.27 -6.94 8.00
N MET A 60 -4.38 -7.56 7.23
CA MET A 60 -4.32 -9.01 7.05
C MET A 60 -3.10 -9.59 7.73
N VAL A 61 -3.30 -10.70 8.44
CA VAL A 61 -2.23 -11.53 8.99
C VAL A 61 -1.81 -12.54 7.94
N LEU A 62 -0.50 -12.57 7.63
CA LEU A 62 0.11 -13.53 6.71
C LEU A 62 1.22 -14.30 7.43
N ARG A 63 1.40 -15.58 7.07
CA ARG A 63 2.48 -16.45 7.55
C ARG A 63 3.25 -17.04 6.36
N PRO A 64 3.91 -16.18 5.55
CA PRO A 64 4.59 -16.62 4.35
C PRO A 64 5.87 -17.41 4.68
N LYS A 65 6.15 -18.44 3.90
CA LYS A 65 7.43 -19.16 3.94
C LYS A 65 8.38 -18.55 2.91
N ILE A 66 8.97 -17.42 3.26
CA ILE A 66 9.90 -16.65 2.43
C ILE A 66 11.10 -16.18 3.28
N ASP A 67 12.18 -15.79 2.64
CA ASP A 67 13.29 -15.14 3.31
C ASP A 67 12.88 -13.76 3.86
N THR A 68 13.45 -13.37 4.99
CA THR A 68 13.12 -12.14 5.73
C THR A 68 13.36 -10.87 4.91
N ASP A 69 14.39 -10.86 4.08
CA ASP A 69 14.72 -9.76 3.19
C ASP A 69 13.69 -9.57 2.05
N ARG A 70 12.84 -10.59 1.81
CA ARG A 70 11.78 -10.57 0.80
C ARG A 70 10.47 -9.96 1.30
N ALA A 71 10.27 -9.88 2.62
CA ALA A 71 8.99 -9.47 3.23
C ALA A 71 8.52 -8.07 2.79
N HIS A 72 9.44 -7.14 2.51
CA HIS A 72 9.09 -5.78 2.05
C HIS A 72 8.34 -5.77 0.71
N MET A 73 8.55 -6.78 -0.15
CA MET A 73 7.89 -6.90 -1.45
C MET A 73 6.38 -7.19 -1.33
N LEU A 74 5.91 -7.68 -0.18
CA LEU A 74 4.48 -7.81 0.11
C LEU A 74 3.76 -6.46 0.06
N THR A 75 4.47 -5.36 0.38
CA THR A 75 3.94 -4.00 0.21
C THR A 75 3.64 -3.70 -1.25
N LEU A 76 4.54 -4.09 -2.17
CA LEU A 76 4.39 -3.84 -3.61
C LEU A 76 3.31 -4.74 -4.22
N ALA A 77 3.22 -6.00 -3.78
CA ALA A 77 2.14 -6.90 -4.17
C ALA A 77 0.77 -6.37 -3.72
N ALA A 78 0.68 -5.85 -2.48
CA ALA A 78 -0.54 -5.21 -1.98
C ALA A 78 -0.87 -3.92 -2.76
N ALA A 79 0.13 -3.12 -3.14
CA ALA A 79 -0.07 -1.92 -3.94
C ALA A 79 -0.65 -2.25 -5.33
N MET A 80 -0.13 -3.30 -5.99
CA MET A 80 -0.71 -3.81 -7.24
C MET A 80 -2.15 -4.25 -7.07
N ALA A 81 -2.43 -5.04 -6.04
CA ALA A 81 -3.78 -5.54 -5.75
C ALA A 81 -4.78 -4.40 -5.55
N VAL A 82 -4.42 -3.40 -4.73
CA VAL A 82 -5.28 -2.24 -4.48
C VAL A 82 -5.47 -1.41 -5.75
N ALA A 83 -4.41 -1.15 -6.53
CA ALA A 83 -4.50 -0.37 -7.76
C ALA A 83 -5.42 -1.04 -8.79
N VAL A 84 -5.31 -2.36 -8.97
CA VAL A 84 -6.17 -3.12 -9.88
C VAL A 84 -7.61 -3.19 -9.37
N ALA A 85 -7.81 -3.42 -8.07
CA ALA A 85 -9.14 -3.45 -7.47
C ALA A 85 -9.88 -2.10 -7.64
N ILE A 86 -9.20 -0.97 -7.37
CA ILE A 86 -9.77 0.36 -7.57
C ILE A 86 -10.10 0.59 -9.04
N LYS A 87 -9.22 0.18 -9.97
CA LYS A 87 -9.49 0.28 -11.42
C LYS A 87 -10.71 -0.52 -11.83
N ASN A 88 -10.86 -1.76 -11.33
CA ASN A 88 -11.99 -2.63 -11.65
C ASN A 88 -13.31 -2.03 -11.16
N VAL A 89 -13.37 -1.59 -9.90
CA VAL A 89 -14.53 -0.92 -9.32
C VAL A 89 -14.82 0.43 -10.03
N GLY A 90 -13.77 1.17 -10.41
CA GLY A 90 -13.88 2.40 -11.19
C GLY A 90 -14.42 2.16 -12.61
N ALA A 91 -14.04 1.06 -13.26
CA ALA A 91 -14.54 0.69 -14.58
C ALA A 91 -16.06 0.41 -14.56
N GLU A 92 -16.56 -0.23 -13.53
CA GLU A 92 -18.01 -0.39 -13.30
C GLU A 92 -18.73 0.95 -13.13
N CYS A 93 -17.98 1.99 -12.74
CA CYS A 93 -18.45 3.35 -12.61
C CYS A 93 -18.40 4.16 -13.91
N ASN A 94 -18.05 3.58 -15.05
CA ASN A 94 -17.88 4.27 -16.36
C ASN A 94 -16.83 5.41 -16.33
N ARG A 95 -15.82 5.35 -15.44
CA ARG A 95 -14.72 6.32 -15.39
C ARG A 95 -13.36 5.62 -15.42
N ASN A 96 -12.60 5.85 -16.49
CA ASN A 96 -11.20 5.44 -16.60
C ASN A 96 -10.29 6.38 -15.80
N ALA A 97 -10.38 6.35 -14.47
CA ALA A 97 -9.41 7.05 -13.66
C ALA A 97 -8.03 6.40 -13.79
N SER A 98 -7.00 7.19 -14.01
CA SER A 98 -5.62 6.70 -14.02
C SER A 98 -5.21 6.40 -12.58
N VAL A 99 -5.36 5.11 -12.18
CA VAL A 99 -4.95 4.63 -10.86
C VAL A 99 -3.49 4.24 -10.93
N MET A 100 -2.64 4.99 -10.23
CA MET A 100 -1.19 4.85 -10.27
C MET A 100 -0.64 4.49 -8.90
N ILE A 101 0.56 3.93 -8.88
CA ILE A 101 1.31 3.58 -7.68
C ILE A 101 2.43 4.60 -7.48
N LYS A 102 2.45 5.27 -6.35
CA LYS A 102 3.63 5.99 -5.89
C LYS A 102 4.45 5.06 -5.03
N TRP A 103 5.62 4.71 -5.55
CA TRP A 103 6.53 3.78 -4.86
C TRP A 103 6.86 4.24 -3.44
N PRO A 104 6.93 3.31 -2.46
CA PRO A 104 6.64 1.88 -2.61
C PRO A 104 5.21 1.50 -2.20
N ASN A 105 4.41 2.38 -1.61
CA ASN A 105 3.28 1.98 -0.76
C ASN A 105 2.01 2.85 -0.87
N ASP A 106 1.97 3.83 -1.77
CA ASP A 106 0.83 4.72 -1.89
C ASP A 106 0.13 4.56 -3.25
N ILE A 107 -1.20 4.57 -3.25
CA ILE A 107 -1.99 4.64 -4.48
C ILE A 107 -2.47 6.06 -4.67
N VAL A 108 -2.35 6.54 -5.90
CA VAL A 108 -2.70 7.91 -6.26
C VAL A 108 -3.64 7.94 -7.47
N ILE A 109 -4.53 8.91 -7.47
CA ILE A 109 -5.36 9.32 -8.62
C ILE A 109 -5.20 10.82 -8.76
N ASN A 110 -4.98 11.31 -9.98
CA ASN A 110 -4.74 12.73 -10.24
C ASN A 110 -3.65 13.35 -9.34
N LYS A 111 -2.58 12.59 -9.09
CA LYS A 111 -1.46 12.96 -8.20
C LYS A 111 -1.82 13.14 -6.72
N LYS A 112 -3.05 12.80 -6.30
CA LYS A 112 -3.50 12.83 -4.90
C LYS A 112 -3.56 11.44 -4.31
N LYS A 113 -3.14 11.31 -3.05
CA LYS A 113 -3.13 10.05 -2.31
C LYS A 113 -4.54 9.57 -2.00
N ILE A 114 -4.84 8.35 -2.45
CA ILE A 114 -6.08 7.63 -2.17
C ILE A 114 -5.86 6.55 -1.13
N CYS A 115 -4.72 5.85 -1.17
CA CYS A 115 -4.45 4.73 -0.29
C CYS A 115 -3.02 4.78 0.23
N GLY A 116 -2.82 4.27 1.45
CA GLY A 116 -1.53 3.99 2.04
C GLY A 116 -1.47 2.57 2.57
N ILE A 117 -0.33 1.92 2.37
CA ILE A 117 -0.08 0.53 2.80
C ILE A 117 1.06 0.53 3.82
N LEU A 118 0.88 -0.21 4.91
CA LEU A 118 1.89 -0.39 5.96
C LEU A 118 2.07 -1.88 6.22
N THR A 119 3.24 -2.39 5.87
CA THR A 119 3.63 -3.77 6.18
C THR A 119 4.52 -3.80 7.42
N GLU A 120 4.17 -4.64 8.40
CA GLU A 120 4.92 -4.85 9.63
C GLU A 120 5.31 -6.33 9.75
N LEU A 121 6.56 -6.56 10.12
CA LEU A 121 7.17 -7.89 10.20
C LEU A 121 7.38 -8.29 11.66
N SER A 122 7.06 -9.53 12.00
CA SER A 122 7.42 -10.17 13.26
C SER A 122 8.32 -11.38 13.01
N LEU A 123 9.35 -11.51 13.81
CA LEU A 123 10.34 -12.58 13.69
C LEU A 123 10.41 -13.45 14.95
N ILE A 124 10.65 -14.75 14.77
CA ILE A 124 11.13 -15.68 15.79
C ILE A 124 12.54 -16.12 15.37
N GLY A 125 13.54 -15.63 16.10
CA GLY A 125 14.93 -15.81 15.70
C GLY A 125 15.23 -15.10 14.38
N ARG A 126 15.49 -15.85 13.30
CA ARG A 126 15.75 -15.33 11.96
C ARG A 126 14.61 -15.60 10.97
N GLU A 127 13.57 -16.30 11.41
CA GLU A 127 12.45 -16.68 10.56
C GLU A 127 11.26 -15.73 10.74
N ILE A 128 10.44 -15.62 9.71
CA ILE A 128 9.19 -14.85 9.77
C ILE A 128 8.18 -15.63 10.62
N ASP A 129 7.74 -15.03 11.72
CA ASP A 129 6.59 -15.52 12.48
C ASP A 129 5.29 -15.15 11.75
N PHE A 130 5.11 -13.86 11.47
CA PHE A 130 3.99 -13.34 10.68
C PHE A 130 4.33 -11.99 10.07
N VAL A 131 3.53 -11.62 9.07
CA VAL A 131 3.54 -10.29 8.45
C VAL A 131 2.13 -9.71 8.56
N ILE A 132 2.02 -8.46 8.99
CA ILE A 132 0.78 -7.70 8.96
C ILE A 132 0.81 -6.77 7.74
N VAL A 133 -0.18 -6.89 6.86
CA VAL A 133 -0.37 -5.97 5.72
C VAL A 133 -1.56 -5.09 6.02
N GLY A 134 -1.30 -3.86 6.48
CA GLY A 134 -2.30 -2.84 6.74
C GLY A 134 -2.57 -1.99 5.51
N ILE A 135 -3.84 -1.75 5.23
CA ILE A 135 -4.31 -0.99 4.08
C ILE A 135 -5.35 0.03 4.54
N GLY A 136 -5.05 1.32 4.33
CA GLY A 136 -6.00 2.41 4.53
C GLY A 136 -6.40 3.01 3.18
N ILE A 137 -7.69 3.05 2.86
CA ILE A 137 -8.21 3.62 1.61
C ILE A 137 -9.21 4.74 1.94
N ASN A 138 -8.98 5.91 1.37
CA ASN A 138 -9.94 7.01 1.37
C ASN A 138 -11.03 6.69 0.34
N VAL A 139 -12.24 6.33 0.79
CA VAL A 139 -13.30 5.86 -0.11
C VAL A 139 -14.38 6.92 -0.32
N ASN A 140 -15.11 7.25 0.74
CA ASN A 140 -16.24 8.16 0.69
C ASN A 140 -16.02 9.43 1.54
N ASN A 141 -14.76 9.79 1.81
CA ASN A 141 -14.42 11.04 2.48
C ASN A 141 -14.85 12.22 1.62
N LYS A 142 -15.53 13.20 2.23
CA LYS A 142 -16.06 14.39 1.55
C LYS A 142 -15.07 15.55 1.49
N GLY A 143 -14.00 15.48 2.28
CA GLY A 143 -12.93 16.46 2.37
C GLY A 143 -11.80 15.97 3.27
N PHE A 144 -10.76 16.77 3.39
CA PHE A 144 -9.57 16.51 4.17
C PHE A 144 -9.16 17.75 4.95
N GLN A 145 -8.39 17.55 6.03
CA GLN A 145 -7.79 18.66 6.79
C GLN A 145 -6.91 19.50 5.87
N GLU A 146 -6.80 20.80 6.15
CA GLU A 146 -6.13 21.79 5.30
C GLU A 146 -4.69 21.37 4.95
N GLU A 147 -3.97 20.78 5.90
CA GLU A 147 -2.57 20.37 5.76
C GLU A 147 -2.36 19.27 4.70
N ILE A 148 -3.41 18.49 4.38
CA ILE A 148 -3.34 17.39 3.41
C ILE A 148 -4.34 17.53 2.25
N ALA A 149 -5.17 18.55 2.23
CA ALA A 149 -6.23 18.74 1.23
C ALA A 149 -5.71 18.78 -0.21
N ASP A 150 -4.49 19.32 -0.41
CA ASP A 150 -3.85 19.40 -1.72
C ASP A 150 -3.24 18.08 -2.18
N THR A 151 -2.91 17.20 -1.24
CA THR A 151 -2.17 15.95 -1.49
C THR A 151 -2.98 14.68 -1.30
N ALA A 152 -4.17 14.77 -0.70
CA ALA A 152 -5.08 13.63 -0.48
C ALA A 152 -6.39 13.80 -1.26
N SER A 153 -7.00 12.68 -1.62
CA SER A 153 -8.33 12.61 -2.20
C SER A 153 -9.01 11.30 -1.81
N SER A 154 -10.27 11.12 -2.20
CA SER A 154 -11.03 9.90 -2.00
C SER A 154 -11.61 9.38 -3.31
N LEU A 155 -11.94 8.09 -3.34
CA LEU A 155 -12.56 7.50 -4.53
C LEU A 155 -13.86 8.18 -4.91
N SER A 156 -14.69 8.58 -3.94
CA SER A 156 -15.95 9.25 -4.23
C SER A 156 -15.76 10.64 -4.85
N LEU A 157 -14.71 11.37 -4.45
CA LEU A 157 -14.37 12.66 -5.06
C LEU A 157 -13.84 12.47 -6.49
N GLU A 158 -12.95 11.47 -6.69
CA GLU A 158 -12.36 11.21 -8.01
C GLU A 158 -13.37 10.59 -9.00
N PHE A 159 -14.28 9.74 -8.51
CA PHE A 159 -15.30 9.08 -9.34
C PHE A 159 -16.61 9.89 -9.43
N GLY A 160 -16.81 10.89 -8.56
CA GLY A 160 -18.01 11.73 -8.50
C GLY A 160 -19.26 11.01 -8.00
N ARG A 161 -19.09 9.87 -7.31
CA ARG A 161 -20.16 9.08 -6.68
C ARG A 161 -19.62 8.22 -5.55
N PRO A 162 -20.46 7.82 -4.58
CA PRO A 162 -20.09 6.87 -3.55
C PRO A 162 -19.63 5.54 -4.13
N VAL A 163 -18.68 4.91 -3.43
CA VAL A 163 -18.14 3.58 -3.76
C VAL A 163 -18.57 2.58 -2.66
N ASP A 164 -18.99 1.39 -3.08
CA ASP A 164 -19.29 0.29 -2.17
C ASP A 164 -17.99 -0.23 -1.55
N LYS A 165 -17.90 -0.09 -0.22
CA LYS A 165 -16.70 -0.50 0.55
C LYS A 165 -16.55 -2.02 0.60
N GLU A 166 -17.63 -2.78 0.76
CA GLU A 166 -17.55 -4.24 0.85
C GLU A 166 -17.16 -4.86 -0.50
N LEU A 167 -17.70 -4.33 -1.59
CA LEU A 167 -17.26 -4.72 -2.93
C LEU A 167 -15.77 -4.44 -3.14
N LEU A 168 -15.29 -3.27 -2.73
CA LEU A 168 -13.88 -2.90 -2.86
C LEU A 168 -12.98 -3.77 -1.97
N ILE A 169 -13.37 -4.05 -0.72
CA ILE A 169 -12.63 -4.96 0.16
C ILE A 169 -12.51 -6.33 -0.48
N SER A 170 -13.61 -6.87 -0.98
CA SER A 170 -13.63 -8.18 -1.64
C SER A 170 -12.71 -8.22 -2.86
N GLU A 171 -12.78 -7.19 -3.70
CA GLU A 171 -11.95 -7.12 -4.91
C GLU A 171 -10.46 -6.93 -4.57
N VAL A 172 -10.11 -6.12 -3.55
CA VAL A 172 -8.72 -5.98 -3.09
C VAL A 172 -8.15 -7.35 -2.69
N TRP A 173 -8.86 -8.11 -1.90
CA TRP A 173 -8.35 -9.41 -1.43
C TRP A 173 -8.33 -10.48 -2.52
N LYS A 174 -9.25 -10.42 -3.46
CA LYS A 174 -9.22 -11.27 -4.66
C LYS A 174 -7.96 -10.97 -5.49
N GLN A 175 -7.66 -9.71 -5.76
CA GLN A 175 -6.46 -9.32 -6.49
C GLN A 175 -5.19 -9.60 -5.68
N PHE A 176 -5.22 -9.37 -4.36
CA PHE A 176 -4.08 -9.68 -3.51
C PHE A 176 -3.72 -11.17 -3.54
N ALA A 177 -4.71 -12.06 -3.57
CA ALA A 177 -4.46 -13.49 -3.71
C ALA A 177 -3.65 -13.82 -4.98
N VAL A 178 -3.96 -13.15 -6.09
CA VAL A 178 -3.25 -13.35 -7.37
C VAL A 178 -1.80 -12.90 -7.29
N TYR A 179 -1.53 -11.66 -6.84
CA TYR A 179 -0.17 -11.12 -6.76
C TYR A 179 0.66 -11.78 -5.65
N TYR A 180 0.02 -12.16 -4.55
CA TYR A 180 0.66 -12.91 -3.48
C TYR A 180 1.12 -14.29 -3.95
N GLU A 181 0.27 -15.04 -4.67
CA GLU A 181 0.62 -16.35 -5.24
C GLU A 181 1.78 -16.23 -6.22
N GLN A 182 1.76 -15.26 -7.13
CA GLN A 182 2.85 -14.96 -8.05
C GLN A 182 4.15 -14.65 -7.30
N PHE A 183 4.07 -13.81 -6.25
CA PHE A 183 5.22 -13.49 -5.42
C PHE A 183 5.77 -14.71 -4.68
N ILE A 184 4.92 -15.56 -4.09
CA ILE A 184 5.36 -16.77 -3.39
C ILE A 184 6.05 -17.76 -4.34
N GLN A 185 5.61 -17.82 -5.61
CA GLN A 185 6.16 -18.72 -6.63
C GLN A 185 7.61 -18.39 -6.96
N THR A 186 7.97 -17.12 -7.08
CA THR A 186 9.30 -16.66 -7.51
C THR A 186 10.12 -16.04 -6.38
N GLN A 187 9.47 -15.65 -5.29
CA GLN A 187 10.00 -14.85 -4.19
C GLN A 187 10.64 -13.52 -4.65
N ASP A 188 10.18 -13.02 -5.80
CA ASP A 188 10.52 -11.72 -6.36
C ASP A 188 9.32 -11.16 -7.16
N LEU A 189 9.49 -10.00 -7.80
CA LEU A 189 8.43 -9.34 -8.56
C LEU A 189 8.43 -9.68 -10.05
N SER A 190 9.25 -10.61 -10.51
CA SER A 190 9.49 -10.88 -11.93
C SER A 190 8.21 -11.15 -12.73
N LEU A 191 7.21 -11.82 -12.13
CA LEU A 191 5.95 -12.16 -12.79
C LEU A 191 5.01 -10.97 -13.02
N PHE A 192 5.13 -9.89 -12.22
CA PHE A 192 4.27 -8.70 -12.36
C PHE A 192 5.03 -7.36 -12.34
N ARG A 193 6.37 -7.37 -12.35
CA ARG A 193 7.20 -6.16 -12.36
C ARG A 193 6.82 -5.21 -13.50
N LYS A 194 6.65 -5.73 -14.72
CA LYS A 194 6.28 -4.92 -15.88
C LYS A 194 4.93 -4.23 -15.69
N GLU A 195 3.93 -4.95 -15.18
CA GLU A 195 2.61 -4.40 -14.88
C GLU A 195 2.67 -3.35 -13.75
N TYR A 196 3.54 -3.56 -12.74
CA TYR A 196 3.80 -2.57 -11.69
C TYR A 196 4.41 -1.29 -12.27
N GLU A 197 5.42 -1.41 -13.13
CA GLU A 197 6.08 -0.28 -13.77
C GLU A 197 5.17 0.54 -14.68
N GLU A 198 4.19 -0.09 -15.33
CA GLU A 198 3.16 0.60 -16.13
C GLU A 198 2.26 1.51 -15.28
N ARG A 199 2.15 1.20 -13.97
CA ARG A 199 1.39 1.99 -13.00
C ARG A 199 2.27 2.90 -12.14
N LEU A 200 3.58 2.84 -12.29
CA LEU A 200 4.51 3.58 -11.45
C LEU A 200 4.52 5.06 -11.84
N VAL A 201 3.88 5.91 -11.03
CA VAL A 201 3.77 7.35 -11.30
C VAL A 201 5.12 8.07 -11.26
N ASN A 202 6.11 7.49 -10.58
CA ASN A 202 7.46 8.04 -10.49
C ASN A 202 8.35 7.70 -11.70
N LYS A 203 7.93 6.79 -12.59
CA LYS A 203 8.76 6.32 -13.71
C LYS A 203 9.00 7.44 -14.72
N GLU A 204 10.28 7.62 -15.10
CA GLU A 204 10.81 8.69 -15.95
C GLU A 204 10.61 10.11 -15.36
N GLU A 205 10.22 10.20 -14.09
CA GLU A 205 10.07 11.47 -13.39
C GLU A 205 11.31 11.79 -12.54
N ARG A 206 11.58 13.07 -12.39
CA ARG A 206 12.63 13.55 -11.49
C ARG A 206 12.14 13.47 -10.04
N VAL A 207 12.87 12.73 -9.21
CA VAL A 207 12.51 12.46 -7.82
C VAL A 207 13.59 12.97 -6.86
N LYS A 208 13.15 13.33 -5.65
CA LYS A 208 14.01 13.57 -4.51
C LYS A 208 13.94 12.34 -3.58
N VAL A 209 15.08 11.72 -3.34
CA VAL A 209 15.24 10.61 -2.41
C VAL A 209 15.66 11.17 -1.06
N LEU A 210 14.81 10.98 -0.03
CA LEU A 210 15.05 11.41 1.34
C LEU A 210 15.62 10.23 2.13
N ASP A 211 16.91 9.95 1.89
CA ASP A 211 17.65 8.90 2.58
C ASP A 211 18.25 9.47 3.88
N PRO A 212 18.15 8.79 5.03
CA PRO A 212 18.80 9.21 6.27
C PRO A 212 20.32 9.39 6.15
N LEU A 213 20.98 8.67 5.22
CA LEU A 213 22.42 8.77 4.96
C LEU A 213 22.80 9.93 4.03
N GLY A 214 21.85 10.62 3.44
CA GLY A 214 22.06 11.77 2.57
C GLY A 214 21.00 11.88 1.48
N GLU A 215 20.43 13.06 1.32
CA GLU A 215 19.42 13.33 0.30
C GLU A 215 20.07 13.52 -1.08
N TYR A 216 19.41 13.03 -2.12
CA TYR A 216 19.83 13.26 -3.50
C TYR A 216 18.63 13.31 -4.46
N THR A 217 18.85 13.75 -5.69
CA THR A 217 17.85 13.80 -6.74
C THR A 217 18.32 12.99 -7.95
N GLY A 218 17.38 12.48 -8.74
CA GLY A 218 17.66 11.76 -9.98
C GLY A 218 16.37 11.44 -10.74
N ILE A 219 16.50 10.74 -11.85
CA ILE A 219 15.36 10.26 -12.65
C ILE A 219 15.04 8.82 -12.22
N ALA A 220 13.81 8.56 -11.80
CA ALA A 220 13.36 7.20 -11.49
C ALA A 220 13.14 6.41 -12.78
N LYS A 221 13.86 5.29 -12.97
CA LYS A 221 13.85 4.49 -14.21
C LYS A 221 12.91 3.30 -14.17
N GLY A 222 12.42 2.93 -13.00
CA GLY A 222 11.59 1.75 -12.77
C GLY A 222 11.98 1.06 -11.47
N ILE A 223 11.69 -0.23 -11.36
CA ILE A 223 12.07 -1.04 -10.19
C ILE A 223 12.87 -2.28 -10.60
N THR A 224 13.67 -2.80 -9.67
CA THR A 224 14.30 -4.13 -9.82
C THR A 224 13.29 -5.24 -9.57
N ASN A 225 13.66 -6.50 -9.87
CA ASN A 225 12.86 -7.65 -9.45
C ASN A 225 12.73 -7.75 -7.93
N MET A 226 13.70 -7.16 -7.19
CA MET A 226 13.66 -7.08 -5.73
C MET A 226 12.82 -5.92 -5.19
N GLY A 227 12.14 -5.15 -6.07
CA GLY A 227 11.26 -4.06 -5.68
C GLY A 227 11.98 -2.75 -5.31
N GLU A 228 13.29 -2.67 -5.50
CA GLU A 228 14.06 -1.44 -5.29
C GLU A 228 13.77 -0.44 -6.41
N LEU A 229 13.61 0.84 -6.07
CA LEU A 229 13.47 1.89 -7.07
C LEU A 229 14.84 2.18 -7.70
N ILE A 230 14.91 2.16 -9.03
CA ILE A 230 16.10 2.48 -9.81
C ILE A 230 16.12 4.00 -10.05
N VAL A 231 17.15 4.68 -9.57
CA VAL A 231 17.31 6.15 -9.73
C VAL A 231 18.63 6.46 -10.44
N ASP A 232 18.53 7.12 -11.57
CA ASP A 232 19.68 7.64 -12.33
C ASP A 232 20.03 9.06 -11.84
N THR A 233 21.23 9.22 -11.27
CA THR A 233 21.73 10.47 -10.71
C THR A 233 22.77 11.12 -11.62
N GLU A 234 22.48 11.22 -12.93
CA GLU A 234 23.36 11.84 -13.95
C GLU A 234 24.68 11.08 -14.15
N GLY A 235 24.60 9.75 -14.27
CA GLY A 235 25.71 8.86 -14.59
C GLY A 235 25.99 7.78 -13.56
N GLU A 236 25.35 7.82 -12.41
CA GLU A 236 25.39 6.76 -11.41
C GLU A 236 23.98 6.20 -11.18
N ILE A 237 23.81 4.89 -11.31
CA ILE A 237 22.56 4.20 -10.98
C ILE A 237 22.55 3.83 -9.50
N LYS A 238 21.54 4.32 -8.78
CA LYS A 238 21.29 3.97 -7.37
C LYS A 238 20.05 3.11 -7.23
N TYR A 239 20.13 2.11 -6.36
CA TYR A 239 19.03 1.23 -6.00
C TYR A 239 18.52 1.61 -4.62
N VAL A 240 17.24 2.00 -4.56
CA VAL A 240 16.61 2.52 -3.34
C VAL A 240 15.70 1.46 -2.76
N SER A 241 16.03 0.95 -1.58
CA SER A 241 15.19 0.00 -0.85
C SER A 241 14.07 0.71 -0.08
N GLY A 242 12.88 0.07 -0.01
CA GLY A 242 11.65 0.68 0.51
C GLY A 242 11.56 0.92 2.01
N GLY A 243 12.60 0.62 2.79
CA GLY A 243 12.61 0.70 4.25
C GLY A 243 12.38 2.12 4.82
N GLU A 244 13.43 2.79 5.25
CA GLU A 244 13.35 4.12 5.89
C GLU A 244 13.38 5.29 4.89
N VAL A 245 13.51 5.00 3.60
CA VAL A 245 13.60 6.01 2.56
C VAL A 245 12.22 6.52 2.15
N SER A 246 12.11 7.82 1.87
CA SER A 246 10.93 8.44 1.26
C SER A 246 11.30 9.03 -0.09
N VAL A 247 10.47 8.81 -1.10
CA VAL A 247 10.63 9.39 -2.43
C VAL A 247 9.51 10.39 -2.67
N ARG A 248 9.86 11.56 -3.21
CA ARG A 248 8.90 12.63 -3.54
C ARG A 248 9.19 13.16 -4.93
N GLY A 249 8.15 13.65 -5.60
CA GLY A 249 8.33 14.52 -6.77
C GLY A 249 9.04 15.82 -6.38
N ILE A 250 9.75 16.44 -7.30
CA ILE A 250 10.47 17.70 -7.03
C ILE A 250 9.49 18.85 -6.82
N TYR A 251 8.34 18.81 -7.49
CA TYR A 251 7.35 19.89 -7.48
C TYR A 251 6.07 19.54 -6.70
N GLY A 252 6.09 18.54 -5.83
CA GLY A 252 4.92 18.18 -5.06
C GLY A 252 4.97 16.81 -4.42
N TYR A 253 3.79 16.22 -4.18
CA TYR A 253 3.67 14.91 -3.55
C TYR A 253 4.15 13.78 -4.47
N VAL A 254 3.93 13.92 -5.76
CA VAL A 254 4.31 12.97 -6.81
C VAL A 254 5.21 13.67 -7.81
#